data_38e217a96028e3cf394d3c2f9ba937f7
#
_entry.id   38e217a96028e3cf394d3c2f9ba937f7
#
_cell.length_a   1.000
_cell.length_b   1.000
_cell.length_c   1.000
_cell.angle_alpha   90.00
_cell.angle_beta   90.00
_cell.angle_gamma   90.00
#
_symmetry.space_group_name_H-M   'P 1'
#
loop_
_entity.id
_entity.type
_entity.pdbx_description
1 polymer ?
#
loop_
_entity_poly.entity_id
_entity_poly.type
_entity_poly.pdbx_seq_one_letter_code
_entity_poly.pdbx_strand_id
1 'polypeptide(L)'
;MVTETNPARTATDMLLVNRAADRAVEGLTLPIPQGARVFVDETYFQAENARYALSAIRAALSEAGYAIVRERGEADAIFEVRAGALSLDQLRRVVGIPDMRVPINESLNVVSLPELSLYSNRDRMGVAEFSGFLYDARTGMPLGAVTPMIGQYKIRSHKAFMMITWGQQLAQPGERDPGSSWKEF
;
A
#
# COMPACT_ATOMS: atom_id res chain seq x y z
N MET A 1 19.36 -26.71 -13.60
CA MET A 1 19.65 -25.92 -12.40
C MET A 1 18.62 -24.80 -12.39
N VAL A 2 17.59 -24.88 -11.56
CA VAL A 2 16.58 -23.80 -11.47
C VAL A 2 17.06 -22.88 -10.35
N THR A 3 17.42 -21.65 -10.70
CA THR A 3 17.78 -20.63 -9.71
C THR A 3 16.52 -19.87 -9.37
N GLU A 4 15.89 -20.19 -8.24
CA GLU A 4 14.81 -19.38 -7.68
C GLU A 4 15.43 -18.24 -6.88
N THR A 5 15.26 -17.03 -7.37
CA THR A 5 15.47 -15.84 -6.56
C THR A 5 14.19 -15.53 -5.79
N ASN A 6 14.22 -15.70 -4.48
CA ASN A 6 13.09 -15.36 -3.62
C ASN A 6 13.38 -14.00 -2.94
N PRO A 7 12.99 -12.87 -3.54
CA PRO A 7 13.18 -11.57 -2.92
C PRO A 7 12.35 -11.46 -1.65
N ALA A 8 12.78 -10.64 -0.69
CA ALA A 8 12.08 -10.39 0.56
C ALA A 8 10.62 -9.93 0.36
N ARG A 9 10.33 -9.33 -0.80
CA ARG A 9 8.98 -8.95 -1.24
C ARG A 9 8.73 -9.40 -2.67
N THR A 10 7.54 -9.95 -2.91
CA THR A 10 7.12 -10.33 -4.25
C THR A 10 6.68 -9.10 -5.06
N ALA A 11 6.71 -9.20 -6.40
CA ALA A 11 6.18 -8.14 -7.27
C ALA A 11 4.71 -7.82 -6.95
N THR A 12 3.91 -8.82 -6.60
CA THR A 12 2.52 -8.63 -6.16
C THR A 12 2.44 -7.77 -4.91
N ASP A 13 3.27 -8.03 -3.89
CA ASP A 13 3.25 -7.27 -2.64
C ASP A 13 3.61 -5.80 -2.90
N MET A 14 4.62 -5.57 -3.73
CA MET A 14 5.01 -4.21 -4.13
C MET A 14 3.89 -3.49 -4.90
N LEU A 15 3.24 -4.18 -5.86
CA LEU A 15 2.14 -3.61 -6.63
C LEU A 15 0.94 -3.26 -5.76
N LEU A 16 0.58 -4.10 -4.77
CA LEU A 16 -0.53 -3.82 -3.87
C LEU A 16 -0.29 -2.56 -3.04
N VAL A 17 0.91 -2.41 -2.49
CA VAL A 17 1.28 -1.24 -1.69
C VAL A 17 1.33 0.02 -2.55
N ASN A 18 1.93 -0.05 -3.74
CA ASN A 18 2.03 1.09 -4.65
C ASN A 18 0.64 1.55 -5.14
N ARG A 19 -0.25 0.62 -5.51
CA ARG A 19 -1.63 0.95 -5.89
C ARG A 19 -2.44 1.53 -4.74
N ALA A 20 -2.20 1.08 -3.50
CA ALA A 20 -2.80 1.71 -2.33
C ALA A 20 -2.31 3.16 -2.17
N ALA A 21 -1.02 3.42 -2.41
CA ALA A 21 -0.47 4.78 -2.38
C ALA A 21 -1.08 5.67 -3.48
N ASP A 22 -1.22 5.16 -4.71
CA ASP A 22 -1.84 5.89 -5.81
C ASP A 22 -3.30 6.26 -5.47
N ARG A 23 -4.07 5.32 -4.92
CA ARG A 23 -5.45 5.58 -4.47
C ARG A 23 -5.53 6.57 -3.31
N ALA A 24 -4.56 6.54 -2.41
CA ALA A 24 -4.55 7.48 -1.28
C ALA A 24 -4.47 8.94 -1.76
N VAL A 25 -3.77 9.19 -2.85
CA VAL A 25 -3.57 10.55 -3.38
C VAL A 25 -4.57 10.96 -4.45
N GLU A 26 -5.50 10.07 -4.84
CA GLU A 26 -6.58 10.41 -5.78
C GLU A 26 -7.42 11.58 -5.25
N GLY A 27 -7.54 12.62 -6.07
CA GLY A 27 -8.30 13.81 -5.70
C GLY A 27 -7.64 14.70 -4.63
N LEU A 28 -6.35 14.54 -4.36
CA LEU A 28 -5.62 15.39 -3.44
C LEU A 28 -5.66 16.84 -3.90
N THR A 29 -6.20 17.70 -3.04
CA THR A 29 -6.23 19.15 -3.25
C THR A 29 -5.75 19.87 -1.99
N LEU A 30 -5.12 21.02 -2.19
CA LEU A 30 -4.68 21.88 -1.10
C LEU A 30 -5.58 23.12 -1.02
N PRO A 31 -5.79 23.68 0.18
CA PRO A 31 -6.62 24.86 0.38
C PRO A 31 -5.89 26.17 -0.02
N ILE A 32 -5.28 26.17 -1.21
CA ILE A 32 -4.56 27.31 -1.81
C ILE A 32 -4.91 27.42 -3.30
N PRO A 33 -4.72 28.56 -3.94
CA PRO A 33 -5.00 28.73 -5.37
C PRO A 33 -4.16 27.80 -6.25
N GLN A 34 -4.74 27.32 -7.35
CA GLN A 34 -3.98 26.61 -8.39
C GLN A 34 -2.89 27.52 -8.96
N GLY A 35 -1.79 26.93 -9.38
CA GLY A 35 -0.60 27.63 -9.81
C GLY A 35 0.34 28.07 -8.68
N ALA A 36 -0.07 27.96 -7.42
CA ALA A 36 0.82 28.23 -6.30
C ALA A 36 2.03 27.29 -6.31
N ARG A 37 3.18 27.80 -5.91
CA ARG A 37 4.43 27.04 -5.81
C ARG A 37 4.49 26.30 -4.47
N VAL A 38 4.52 24.99 -4.54
CA VAL A 38 4.48 24.11 -3.36
C VAL A 38 5.80 23.35 -3.23
N PHE A 39 6.42 23.46 -2.08
CA PHE A 39 7.51 22.58 -1.66
C PHE A 39 6.94 21.45 -0.81
N VAL A 40 7.20 20.20 -1.22
CA VAL A 40 6.80 19.01 -0.45
C VAL A 40 7.94 18.65 0.51
N ASP A 41 7.71 18.90 1.80
CA ASP A 41 8.66 18.56 2.86
C ASP A 41 8.44 17.13 3.30
N GLU A 42 9.44 16.28 3.04
CA GLU A 42 9.42 14.83 3.30
C GLU A 42 10.19 14.41 4.55
N THR A 43 10.64 15.39 5.36
CA THR A 43 11.51 15.14 6.52
C THR A 43 10.95 14.09 7.49
N TYR A 44 9.63 14.08 7.67
CA TYR A 44 8.95 13.12 8.57
C TYR A 44 8.24 11.98 7.83
N PHE A 45 8.48 11.84 6.53
CA PHE A 45 7.89 10.77 5.73
C PHE A 45 8.77 9.51 5.78
N GLN A 46 8.52 8.64 6.75
CA GLN A 46 9.26 7.41 6.94
C GLN A 46 8.40 6.19 6.62
N ALA A 47 8.73 5.48 5.56
CA ALA A 47 8.07 4.25 5.15
C ALA A 47 9.00 3.45 4.22
N GLU A 48 8.79 2.14 4.12
CA GLU A 48 9.65 1.27 3.32
C GLU A 48 9.61 1.60 1.82
N ASN A 49 8.44 1.98 1.27
CA ASN A 49 8.27 2.41 -0.12
C ASN A 49 8.11 3.94 -0.24
N ALA A 50 8.73 4.71 0.66
CA ALA A 50 8.59 6.16 0.74
C ALA A 50 8.78 6.88 -0.59
N ARG A 51 9.81 6.50 -1.36
CA ARG A 51 10.13 7.15 -2.65
C ARG A 51 9.00 7.08 -3.65
N TYR A 52 8.32 5.92 -3.75
CA TYR A 52 7.19 5.77 -4.65
C TYR A 52 6.01 6.64 -4.19
N ALA A 53 5.64 6.54 -2.92
CA ALA A 53 4.52 7.31 -2.36
C ALA A 53 4.74 8.82 -2.47
N LEU A 54 5.95 9.32 -2.20
CA LEU A 54 6.30 10.73 -2.38
C LEU A 54 6.21 11.17 -3.85
N SER A 55 6.61 10.30 -4.77
CA SER A 55 6.43 10.55 -6.21
C SER A 55 4.94 10.64 -6.58
N ALA A 56 4.10 9.74 -6.05
CA ALA A 56 2.65 9.77 -6.26
C ALA A 56 2.00 11.04 -5.70
N ILE A 57 2.39 11.47 -4.49
CA ILE A 57 1.93 12.74 -3.91
C ILE A 57 2.30 13.93 -4.81
N ARG A 58 3.55 14.00 -5.27
CA ARG A 58 4.00 15.09 -6.16
C ARG A 58 3.26 15.08 -7.50
N ALA A 59 3.02 13.90 -8.08
CA ALA A 59 2.25 13.75 -9.31
C ALA A 59 0.82 14.23 -9.12
N ALA A 60 0.13 13.80 -8.06
CA ALA A 60 -1.24 14.22 -7.76
C ALA A 60 -1.36 15.75 -7.56
N LEU A 61 -0.41 16.36 -6.84
CA LEU A 61 -0.37 17.83 -6.68
C LEU A 61 -0.14 18.54 -8.02
N SER A 62 0.72 18.02 -8.87
CA SER A 62 0.95 18.56 -10.22
C SER A 62 -0.29 18.44 -11.09
N GLU A 63 -1.00 17.30 -11.06
CA GLU A 63 -2.26 17.11 -11.75
C GLU A 63 -3.37 18.04 -11.25
N ALA A 64 -3.37 18.33 -9.94
CA ALA A 64 -4.28 19.30 -9.33
C ALA A 64 -3.94 20.78 -9.69
N GLY A 65 -2.84 21.01 -10.43
CA GLY A 65 -2.48 22.33 -10.95
C GLY A 65 -1.53 23.13 -10.06
N TYR A 66 -0.82 22.50 -9.11
CA TYR A 66 0.20 23.18 -8.31
C TYR A 66 1.58 23.07 -8.96
N ALA A 67 2.40 24.11 -8.83
CA ALA A 67 3.77 24.10 -9.31
C ALA A 67 4.70 23.53 -8.21
N ILE A 68 5.22 22.32 -8.44
CA ILE A 68 6.12 21.67 -7.48
C ILE A 68 7.53 22.22 -7.65
N VAL A 69 8.05 22.87 -6.60
CA VAL A 69 9.41 23.43 -6.57
C VAL A 69 10.37 22.48 -5.84
N ARG A 70 11.66 22.62 -6.17
CA ARG A 70 12.72 21.77 -5.60
C ARG A 70 13.34 22.33 -4.35
N GLU A 71 13.31 23.65 -4.22
CA GLU A 71 13.92 24.38 -3.10
C GLU A 71 12.85 25.06 -2.26
N ARG A 72 12.98 24.98 -0.95
CA ARG A 72 12.06 25.60 0.01
C ARG A 72 11.95 27.12 -0.19
N GLY A 73 13.05 27.76 -0.58
CA GLY A 73 13.10 29.22 -0.79
C GLY A 73 12.30 29.70 -2.01
N GLU A 74 11.93 28.81 -2.94
CA GLU A 74 11.14 29.15 -4.12
C GLU A 74 9.64 28.96 -3.90
N ALA A 75 9.24 28.38 -2.77
CA ALA A 75 7.86 28.01 -2.49
C ALA A 75 7.04 29.22 -1.97
N ASP A 76 5.76 29.22 -2.34
CA ASP A 76 4.75 30.06 -1.71
C ASP A 76 4.17 29.36 -0.48
N ALA A 77 4.05 28.05 -0.54
CA ALA A 77 3.55 27.19 0.53
C ALA A 77 4.41 25.94 0.72
N ILE A 78 4.50 25.47 1.95
CA ILE A 78 5.18 24.24 2.31
C ILE A 78 4.12 23.22 2.72
N PHE A 79 4.14 22.08 2.05
CA PHE A 79 3.31 20.92 2.40
C PHE A 79 4.18 19.88 3.09
N GLU A 80 4.12 19.84 4.42
CA GLU A 80 4.81 18.85 5.22
C GLU A 80 3.97 17.58 5.26
N VAL A 81 4.56 16.46 4.80
CA VAL A 81 3.88 15.16 4.69
C VAL A 81 4.50 14.14 5.62
N ARG A 82 3.66 13.21 6.10
CA ARG A 82 4.07 12.08 6.92
C ARG A 82 3.27 10.83 6.57
N ALA A 83 3.89 9.66 6.67
CA ALA A 83 3.24 8.37 6.49
C ALA A 83 2.66 7.91 7.83
N GLY A 84 1.37 7.64 7.87
CA GLY A 84 0.70 6.93 8.96
C GLY A 84 0.83 5.42 8.78
N ALA A 85 0.56 4.94 7.55
CA ALA A 85 0.75 3.54 7.15
C ALA A 85 1.16 3.46 5.69
N LEU A 86 2.05 2.52 5.36
CA LEU A 86 2.37 2.10 4.00
C LEU A 86 2.86 0.66 4.06
N SER A 87 1.93 -0.28 4.02
CA SER A 87 2.22 -1.69 4.31
C SER A 87 1.31 -2.64 3.56
N LEU A 88 1.64 -3.93 3.65
CA LEU A 88 0.84 -5.03 3.15
C LEU A 88 0.26 -5.82 4.32
N ASP A 89 -1.06 -5.93 4.36
CA ASP A 89 -1.78 -6.80 5.28
C ASP A 89 -2.13 -8.12 4.59
N GLN A 90 -1.91 -9.23 5.29
CA GLN A 90 -2.27 -10.56 4.81
C GLN A 90 -3.13 -11.27 5.84
N LEU A 91 -4.30 -11.74 5.40
CA LEU A 91 -5.18 -12.56 6.21
C LEU A 91 -5.42 -13.89 5.50
N ARG A 92 -5.10 -14.98 6.17
CA ARG A 92 -5.38 -16.33 5.70
C ARG A 92 -6.38 -17.00 6.63
N ARG A 93 -7.46 -17.50 6.06
CA ARG A 93 -8.45 -18.31 6.79
C ARG A 93 -8.44 -19.70 6.20
N VAL A 94 -8.38 -20.71 7.06
CA VAL A 94 -8.35 -22.14 6.67
C VAL A 94 -9.45 -22.86 7.41
N VAL A 95 -10.22 -23.62 6.68
CA VAL A 95 -11.17 -24.59 7.22
C VAL A 95 -10.62 -25.98 6.90
N GLY A 96 -10.15 -26.69 7.92
CA GLY A 96 -9.46 -27.95 7.78
C GLY A 96 -8.43 -28.15 8.89
N ILE A 97 -7.44 -29.01 8.63
CA ILE A 97 -6.31 -29.22 9.52
C ILE A 97 -5.17 -28.33 9.01
N PRO A 98 -4.71 -27.32 9.79
CA PRO A 98 -3.57 -26.50 9.39
C PRO A 98 -2.29 -27.35 9.33
N ASP A 99 -1.27 -26.81 8.66
CA ASP A 99 0.07 -27.39 8.74
C ASP A 99 0.52 -27.38 10.22
N MET A 100 0.92 -28.54 10.69
CA MET A 100 1.40 -28.67 12.06
C MET A 100 2.62 -29.59 12.13
N ARG A 101 3.47 -29.31 13.08
CA ARG A 101 4.61 -30.16 13.42
C ARG A 101 4.24 -30.95 14.66
N VAL A 102 4.15 -32.27 14.50
CA VAL A 102 3.80 -33.17 15.59
C VAL A 102 5.07 -33.86 16.05
N PRO A 103 5.49 -33.68 17.31
CA PRO A 103 6.58 -34.47 17.88
C PRO A 103 6.09 -35.92 18.09
N ILE A 104 6.84 -36.90 17.57
CA ILE A 104 6.47 -38.30 17.68
C ILE A 104 7.05 -38.96 18.92
N ASN A 105 8.19 -38.45 19.41
CA ASN A 105 8.84 -38.98 20.60
C ASN A 105 9.75 -37.91 21.25
N GLU A 106 10.26 -38.23 22.46
CA GLU A 106 11.15 -37.36 23.22
C GLU A 106 12.52 -37.10 22.55
N SER A 107 12.84 -37.79 21.47
CA SER A 107 14.11 -37.69 20.74
C SER A 107 14.09 -36.70 19.58
N LEU A 108 13.23 -35.67 19.61
CA LEU A 108 13.17 -34.58 18.63
C LEU A 108 12.81 -34.96 17.17
N ASN A 109 12.27 -36.16 16.95
CA ASN A 109 11.71 -36.48 15.66
C ASN A 109 10.37 -35.78 15.47
N VAL A 110 10.35 -34.80 14.56
CA VAL A 110 9.16 -34.00 14.24
C VAL A 110 8.67 -34.41 12.86
N VAL A 111 7.41 -34.83 12.77
CA VAL A 111 6.72 -35.03 11.49
C VAL A 111 5.93 -33.79 11.15
N SER A 112 6.23 -33.23 9.97
CA SER A 112 5.44 -32.15 9.40
C SER A 112 4.21 -32.74 8.69
N LEU A 113 3.03 -32.49 9.23
CA LEU A 113 1.78 -32.79 8.54
C LEU A 113 1.48 -31.62 7.61
N PRO A 114 1.32 -31.85 6.30
CA PRO A 114 0.94 -30.81 5.38
C PRO A 114 -0.47 -30.30 5.69
N GLU A 115 -0.77 -29.07 5.30
CA GLU A 115 -2.11 -28.51 5.40
C GLU A 115 -3.11 -29.37 4.64
N LEU A 116 -4.10 -29.91 5.35
CA LEU A 116 -5.25 -30.60 4.79
C LEU A 116 -6.45 -29.68 4.82
N SER A 117 -6.49 -28.70 3.92
CA SER A 117 -7.57 -27.72 3.86
C SER A 117 -8.69 -28.19 2.94
N LEU A 118 -9.90 -28.23 3.49
CA LEU A 118 -11.13 -28.38 2.69
C LEU A 118 -11.42 -27.06 1.95
N TYR A 119 -11.15 -25.94 2.61
CA TYR A 119 -11.27 -24.60 2.05
C TYR A 119 -10.25 -23.65 2.69
N SER A 120 -9.61 -22.84 1.88
CA SER A 120 -8.80 -21.72 2.38
C SER A 120 -9.05 -20.45 1.57
N ASN A 121 -9.03 -19.34 2.26
CA ASN A 121 -9.12 -18.00 1.69
C ASN A 121 -7.87 -17.22 2.10
N ARG A 122 -7.26 -16.56 1.12
CA ARG A 122 -6.13 -15.66 1.35
C ARG A 122 -6.49 -14.27 0.81
N ASP A 123 -6.60 -13.32 1.72
CA ASP A 123 -6.75 -11.91 1.43
C ASP A 123 -5.38 -11.23 1.56
N ARG A 124 -4.99 -10.45 0.55
CA ARG A 124 -3.82 -9.58 0.60
C ARG A 124 -4.26 -8.16 0.26
N MET A 125 -3.89 -7.21 1.10
CA MET A 125 -4.33 -5.82 0.99
C MET A 125 -3.15 -4.89 1.20
N GLY A 126 -2.86 -4.05 0.20
CA GLY A 126 -2.01 -2.88 0.37
C GLY A 126 -2.81 -1.79 1.09
N VAL A 127 -2.20 -1.17 2.08
CA VAL A 127 -2.78 -0.06 2.85
C VAL A 127 -1.83 1.11 2.79
N ALA A 128 -2.35 2.30 2.48
CA ALA A 128 -1.62 3.56 2.52
C ALA A 128 -2.46 4.59 3.27
N GLU A 129 -1.84 5.25 4.23
CA GLU A 129 -2.41 6.38 4.94
C GLU A 129 -1.33 7.45 5.08
N PHE A 130 -1.60 8.64 4.53
CA PHE A 130 -0.72 9.79 4.61
C PHE A 130 -1.48 10.95 5.22
N SER A 131 -0.78 11.77 5.94
CA SER A 131 -1.30 13.01 6.48
C SER A 131 -0.28 14.14 6.29
N GLY A 132 -0.75 15.36 6.38
CA GLY A 132 0.14 16.50 6.28
C GLY A 132 -0.56 17.77 6.67
N PHE A 133 0.20 18.82 6.77
CA PHE A 133 -0.31 20.16 6.97
C PHE A 133 0.39 21.16 6.06
N LEU A 134 -0.32 22.24 5.79
CA LEU A 134 0.10 23.26 4.85
C LEU A 134 0.32 24.57 5.57
N TYR A 135 1.44 25.23 5.29
CA TYR A 135 1.75 26.53 5.85
C TYR A 135 2.47 27.44 4.86
N ASP A 136 2.33 28.74 5.06
CA ASP A 136 2.99 29.77 4.25
C ASP A 136 4.52 29.68 4.39
N ALA A 137 5.24 29.63 3.28
CA ALA A 137 6.67 29.39 3.26
C ALA A 137 7.49 30.49 3.92
N ARG A 138 6.96 31.72 3.94
CA ARG A 138 7.64 32.94 4.46
C ARG A 138 7.31 33.21 5.91
N THR A 139 6.03 33.06 6.28
CA THR A 139 5.55 33.45 7.61
C THR A 139 5.40 32.28 8.57
N GLY A 140 5.33 31.03 8.05
CA GLY A 140 5.06 29.84 8.83
C GLY A 140 3.60 29.73 9.29
N MET A 141 2.73 30.64 8.86
CA MET A 141 1.31 30.59 9.25
C MET A 141 0.57 29.47 8.57
N PRO A 142 -0.33 28.75 9.27
CA PRO A 142 -1.12 27.68 8.66
C PRO A 142 -2.04 28.24 7.58
N LEU A 143 -2.10 27.57 6.42
CA LEU A 143 -2.92 27.94 5.27
C LEU A 143 -4.24 27.18 5.21
N GLY A 144 -4.39 26.14 6.01
CA GLY A 144 -5.61 25.35 6.10
C GLY A 144 -5.35 23.88 6.40
N ALA A 145 -6.42 23.13 6.63
CA ALA A 145 -6.36 21.71 6.87
C ALA A 145 -6.31 20.93 5.55
N VAL A 146 -5.48 19.90 5.49
CA VAL A 146 -5.43 18.93 4.39
C VAL A 146 -6.12 17.65 4.85
N THR A 147 -7.04 17.17 4.02
CA THR A 147 -7.75 15.91 4.31
C THR A 147 -6.76 14.75 4.35
N PRO A 148 -6.86 13.82 5.33
CA PRO A 148 -6.04 12.61 5.32
C PRO A 148 -6.22 11.82 4.01
N MET A 149 -5.11 11.38 3.45
CA MET A 149 -5.05 10.61 2.21
C MET A 149 -5.04 9.12 2.57
N ILE A 150 -6.13 8.41 2.24
CA ILE A 150 -6.30 7.00 2.60
C ILE A 150 -6.57 6.20 1.34
N GLY A 151 -5.78 5.14 1.13
CA GLY A 151 -5.93 4.24 0.00
C GLY A 151 -5.75 2.78 0.38
N GLN A 152 -6.53 1.92 -0.25
CA GLN A 152 -6.45 0.48 -0.04
C GLN A 152 -6.60 -0.24 -1.39
N TYR A 153 -5.82 -1.29 -1.58
CA TYR A 153 -5.95 -2.16 -2.74
C TYR A 153 -5.88 -3.62 -2.32
N LYS A 154 -6.95 -4.39 -2.61
CA LYS A 154 -7.12 -5.74 -2.11
C LYS A 154 -7.23 -6.74 -3.25
N ILE A 155 -6.57 -7.88 -3.09
CA ILE A 155 -6.81 -9.09 -3.90
C ILE A 155 -7.20 -10.24 -2.99
N ARG A 156 -8.04 -11.13 -3.52
CA ARG A 156 -8.52 -12.31 -2.79
C ARG A 156 -8.38 -13.55 -3.64
N SER A 157 -7.87 -14.61 -3.04
CA SER A 157 -7.78 -15.94 -3.64
C SER A 157 -8.39 -16.98 -2.73
N HIS A 158 -9.00 -17.98 -3.36
CA HIS A 158 -9.65 -19.10 -2.71
C HIS A 158 -9.04 -20.41 -3.17
N LYS A 159 -9.02 -21.40 -2.29
CA LYS A 159 -8.59 -22.75 -2.59
C LYS A 159 -9.55 -23.74 -1.92
N ALA A 160 -10.04 -24.72 -2.66
CA ALA A 160 -10.86 -25.79 -2.12
C ALA A 160 -10.27 -27.15 -2.46
N PHE A 161 -10.51 -28.13 -1.57
CA PHE A 161 -10.07 -29.51 -1.74
C PHE A 161 -8.61 -29.67 -2.14
N MET A 162 -7.74 -28.78 -1.61
CA MET A 162 -6.30 -28.72 -1.88
C MET A 162 -5.87 -28.48 -3.34
N MET A 163 -6.76 -28.60 -4.32
CA MET A 163 -6.44 -28.57 -5.76
C MET A 163 -7.13 -27.46 -6.54
N ILE A 164 -8.36 -27.10 -6.18
CA ILE A 164 -9.15 -26.13 -6.94
C ILE A 164 -8.85 -24.74 -6.40
N THR A 165 -8.25 -23.89 -7.23
CA THR A 165 -7.93 -22.51 -6.86
C THR A 165 -8.64 -21.55 -7.80
N TRP A 166 -9.27 -20.50 -7.27
CA TRP A 166 -9.91 -19.42 -8.03
C TRP A 166 -9.72 -18.06 -7.35
N GLY A 167 -10.11 -17.00 -8.05
CA GLY A 167 -9.89 -15.64 -7.61
C GLY A 167 -8.51 -15.11 -8.03
N GLN A 168 -8.21 -13.89 -7.61
CA GLN A 168 -6.98 -13.19 -8.00
C GLN A 168 -5.83 -13.57 -7.06
N GLN A 169 -4.89 -14.37 -7.56
CA GLN A 169 -3.73 -14.80 -6.78
C GLN A 169 -2.56 -13.81 -6.86
N LEU A 170 -2.40 -13.16 -8.00
CA LEU A 170 -1.30 -12.25 -8.29
C LEU A 170 -1.86 -10.92 -8.78
N ALA A 171 -1.29 -9.81 -8.32
CA ALA A 171 -1.52 -8.51 -8.95
C ALA A 171 -0.76 -8.48 -10.28
N GLN A 172 -1.43 -8.07 -11.35
CA GLN A 172 -0.82 -7.99 -12.67
C GLN A 172 -0.35 -6.55 -12.97
N PRO A 173 0.84 -6.37 -13.56
CA PRO A 173 1.28 -5.07 -14.03
C PRO A 173 0.29 -4.50 -15.06
N GLY A 174 -0.02 -3.19 -14.96
CA GLY A 174 -0.94 -2.51 -15.88
C GLY A 174 -2.43 -2.80 -15.68
N GLU A 175 -2.81 -3.68 -14.77
CA GLU A 175 -4.20 -3.89 -14.40
C GLU A 175 -4.73 -2.67 -13.65
N ARG A 176 -5.61 -1.94 -14.30
CA ARG A 176 -6.42 -0.90 -13.64
C ARG A 176 -7.53 -1.63 -12.88
N ASP A 177 -7.81 -1.19 -11.68
CA ASP A 177 -8.77 -1.69 -10.71
C ASP A 177 -9.58 -2.93 -11.16
N PRO A 178 -9.51 -4.05 -10.46
CA PRO A 178 -10.49 -5.12 -10.67
C PRO A 178 -11.84 -4.61 -10.17
N GLY A 179 -12.45 -3.73 -10.93
CA GLY A 179 -13.72 -3.04 -10.71
C GLY A 179 -14.49 -3.39 -9.43
N SER A 180 -15.27 -2.51 -8.95
CA SER A 180 -16.08 -2.57 -7.72
C SER A 180 -16.98 -3.82 -7.54
N SER A 181 -16.62 -4.98 -8.08
CA SER A 181 -17.32 -6.26 -7.88
C SER A 181 -17.36 -6.75 -6.42
N TRP A 182 -16.79 -5.98 -5.50
CA TRP A 182 -16.82 -6.25 -4.06
C TRP A 182 -18.10 -5.81 -3.36
N LYS A 183 -19.00 -5.14 -4.06
CA LYS A 183 -20.26 -4.65 -3.45
C LYS A 183 -21.37 -5.67 -3.37
N GLU A 184 -21.17 -6.86 -3.90
CA GLU A 184 -22.19 -7.89 -3.97
C GLU A 184 -21.71 -9.19 -3.29
N PHE A 185 -21.55 -9.17 -1.97
CA PHE A 185 -21.74 -10.36 -1.11
C PHE A 185 -21.73 -9.93 0.36
#